data_9aa67f2c02614196e40372517627b80a
#
_entry.id   9aa67f2c02614196e40372517627b80a
#
_cell.length_a   1.000
_cell.length_b   1.000
_cell.length_c   1.000
_cell.angle_alpha   90.00
_cell.angle_beta   90.00
_cell.angle_gamma   90.00
#
_symmetry.space_group_name_H-M   'P 1'
#
loop_
_entity.id
_entity.type
_entity.pdbx_description
1 polymer ?
#
loop_
_entity_poly.entity_id
_entity_poly.type
_entity_poly.pdbx_seq_one_letter_code
_entity_poly.pdbx_strand_id
1 'polypeptide(L)'
;AERVDGYNPLAVIDAMRRKKQIIEENKGPVLLDTITYRYAGHSPSDASSYRTKEELEAWMAIDPLITYREALVKADAASEDEFDTILDNVKNLITRICKLSIDEEISPRMDLNKNPNAIGDLMFSNERIEKMDDRECDVLIPKDENPRVQQISRKVRTAFENGKPISKAKVFQLRDGLFESILDKFYTDPTLIAYGEDNRDWGGAFAVYRGLTESLPYHRFFNAPISEAAIVASAVGYALCGGRAVVELMYCDFLGRAGDEVFNQLAKWQSMSAGVLKMPVVLRVSVGSKYGAQHSQDWSSLATHIPGLKVIFPSTPYDAKGLMNSALMGTDPVICFESQRIYDIGEMFHEGGVPKGYYEVPIGE
;
A
#
# COMPACT_ATOMS: atom_id res chain seq x y z
N ALA A 1 21.06 -10.81 7.60
CA ALA A 1 20.46 -10.81 8.93
C ALA A 1 21.53 -10.60 10.00
N GLU A 2 21.17 -10.01 11.13
CA GLU A 2 22.02 -9.81 12.31
C GLU A 2 21.15 -9.83 13.56
N ARG A 3 21.67 -10.43 14.64
CA ARG A 3 21.05 -10.38 15.98
C ARG A 3 21.81 -9.38 16.84
N VAL A 4 21.08 -8.51 17.56
CA VAL A 4 21.64 -7.48 18.42
C VAL A 4 20.95 -7.48 19.79
N ASP A 5 21.70 -7.11 20.82
CA ASP A 5 21.14 -6.85 22.14
C ASP A 5 20.30 -5.56 22.11
N GLY A 6 18.97 -5.72 22.19
CA GLY A 6 18.00 -4.63 22.21
C GLY A 6 17.96 -3.84 23.52
N TYR A 7 18.62 -4.32 24.55
CA TYR A 7 18.81 -3.62 25.84
C TYR A 7 20.05 -2.70 25.85
N ASN A 8 20.85 -2.74 24.77
CA ASN A 8 21.98 -1.85 24.58
C ASN A 8 21.71 -0.86 23.46
N PRO A 9 21.30 0.41 23.73
CA PRO A 9 21.01 1.40 22.72
C PRO A 9 22.17 1.67 21.74
N LEU A 10 23.41 1.65 22.20
CA LEU A 10 24.58 1.87 21.35
C LEU A 10 24.80 0.70 20.36
N ALA A 11 24.59 -0.54 20.82
CA ALA A 11 24.67 -1.71 19.96
C ALA A 11 23.58 -1.68 18.86
N VAL A 12 22.36 -1.25 19.20
CA VAL A 12 21.28 -1.07 18.22
C VAL A 12 21.62 0.04 17.22
N ILE A 13 22.11 1.19 17.69
CA ILE A 13 22.54 2.30 16.80
C ILE A 13 23.60 1.82 15.81
N ASP A 14 24.62 1.11 16.26
CA ASP A 14 25.69 0.62 15.41
C ASP A 14 25.21 -0.44 14.41
N ALA A 15 24.33 -1.35 14.85
CA ALA A 15 23.69 -2.31 13.97
C ALA A 15 22.85 -1.62 12.89
N MET A 16 22.05 -0.62 13.27
CA MET A 16 21.24 0.16 12.32
C MET A 16 22.12 0.91 11.30
N ARG A 17 23.23 1.51 11.72
CA ARG A 17 24.18 2.16 10.79
C ARG A 17 24.71 1.17 9.75
N ARG A 18 25.15 -0.01 10.18
CA ARG A 18 25.61 -1.06 9.26
C ARG A 18 24.52 -1.52 8.29
N LYS A 19 23.28 -1.69 8.79
CA LYS A 19 22.15 -2.11 7.95
C LYS A 19 21.77 -1.03 6.95
N LYS A 20 21.76 0.24 7.38
CA LYS A 20 21.50 1.37 6.49
C LYS A 20 22.52 1.42 5.35
N GLN A 21 23.81 1.26 5.65
CA GLN A 21 24.86 1.21 4.64
C GLN A 21 24.64 0.12 3.59
N ILE A 22 24.22 -1.09 4.00
CA ILE A 22 23.91 -2.20 3.07
C ILE A 22 22.81 -1.80 2.09
N ILE A 23 21.77 -1.11 2.58
CA ILE A 23 20.66 -0.63 1.74
C ILE A 23 21.14 0.46 0.79
N GLU A 24 21.90 1.45 1.28
CA GLU A 24 22.42 2.55 0.48
C GLU A 24 23.38 2.06 -0.63
N GLU A 25 24.09 0.97 -0.40
CA GLU A 25 24.94 0.30 -1.38
C GLU A 25 24.18 -0.63 -2.33
N ASN A 26 22.83 -0.64 -2.28
CA ASN A 26 21.94 -1.49 -3.09
C ASN A 26 22.26 -3.00 -2.99
N LYS A 27 22.72 -3.46 -1.84
CA LYS A 27 23.05 -4.88 -1.58
C LYS A 27 21.85 -5.73 -1.14
N GLY A 28 20.65 -5.14 -1.15
CA GLY A 28 19.37 -5.80 -0.87
C GLY A 28 18.80 -5.50 0.51
N PRO A 29 17.67 -6.13 0.85
CA PRO A 29 16.97 -5.94 2.11
C PRO A 29 17.79 -6.48 3.30
N VAL A 30 17.54 -5.93 4.48
CA VAL A 30 18.20 -6.32 5.72
C VAL A 30 17.19 -6.77 6.77
N LEU A 31 17.63 -7.69 7.64
CA LEU A 31 16.89 -8.12 8.82
C LEU A 31 17.73 -7.88 10.06
N LEU A 32 17.18 -7.19 11.05
CA LEU A 32 17.77 -6.99 12.37
C LEU A 32 16.88 -7.66 13.41
N ASP A 33 17.39 -8.73 14.05
CA ASP A 33 16.75 -9.42 15.16
C ASP A 33 17.19 -8.77 16.48
N THR A 34 16.33 -7.91 17.01
CA THR A 34 16.61 -7.13 18.23
C THR A 34 16.03 -7.83 19.45
N ILE A 35 16.91 -8.38 20.29
CA ILE A 35 16.51 -9.14 21.48
C ILE A 35 16.03 -8.18 22.56
N THR A 36 14.77 -8.31 22.94
CA THR A 36 14.12 -7.54 24.02
C THR A 36 13.21 -8.44 24.84
N TYR A 37 12.65 -7.89 25.92
CA TYR A 37 11.69 -8.60 26.77
C TYR A 37 10.45 -7.74 27.05
N ARG A 38 9.28 -8.36 27.09
CA ARG A 38 8.03 -7.70 27.42
C ARG A 38 7.71 -7.92 28.91
N TYR A 39 7.76 -6.87 29.73
CA TYR A 39 7.49 -6.97 31.17
C TYR A 39 6.01 -7.23 31.47
N ALA A 40 5.10 -6.58 30.76
CA ALA A 40 3.66 -6.80 30.91
C ALA A 40 3.20 -8.10 30.23
N GLY A 41 2.12 -8.70 30.72
CA GLY A 41 1.45 -9.79 30.06
C GLY A 41 0.85 -9.40 28.71
N HIS A 42 0.22 -10.35 28.02
CA HIS A 42 -0.41 -10.12 26.72
C HIS A 42 -1.50 -9.03 26.78
N SER A 43 -2.27 -9.01 27.88
CA SER A 43 -3.32 -8.02 28.13
C SER A 43 -3.37 -7.68 29.62
N PRO A 44 -4.10 -6.61 30.04
CA PRO A 44 -4.28 -6.28 31.45
C PRO A 44 -4.85 -7.42 32.30
N SER A 45 -5.58 -8.35 31.71
CA SER A 45 -6.16 -9.53 32.37
C SER A 45 -5.26 -10.77 32.37
N ASP A 46 -4.08 -10.69 31.73
CA ASP A 46 -3.16 -11.82 31.62
C ASP A 46 -2.38 -11.99 32.93
N ALA A 47 -2.60 -13.12 33.61
CA ALA A 47 -1.90 -13.47 34.85
C ALA A 47 -0.43 -13.86 34.64
N SER A 48 0.03 -13.95 33.39
CA SER A 48 1.42 -14.29 33.01
C SER A 48 1.97 -15.58 33.65
N SER A 49 1.11 -16.57 33.87
CA SER A 49 1.48 -17.83 34.56
C SER A 49 2.46 -18.71 33.76
N TYR A 50 2.74 -18.38 32.52
CA TYR A 50 3.69 -19.07 31.63
C TYR A 50 5.15 -18.68 31.84
N ARG A 51 5.44 -17.74 32.76
CA ARG A 51 6.82 -17.31 33.11
C ARG A 51 6.96 -17.11 34.60
N THR A 52 8.17 -17.18 35.10
CA THR A 52 8.45 -17.05 36.53
C THR A 52 8.68 -15.59 36.95
N LYS A 53 8.53 -15.32 38.23
CA LYS A 53 8.83 -14.02 38.81
C LYS A 53 10.32 -13.69 38.71
N GLU A 54 11.16 -14.69 38.93
CA GLU A 54 12.62 -14.58 38.89
C GLU A 54 13.09 -14.22 37.47
N GLU A 55 12.46 -14.79 36.43
CA GLU A 55 12.74 -14.42 35.03
C GLU A 55 12.41 -12.96 34.80
N LEU A 56 11.23 -12.50 35.19
CA LEU A 56 10.81 -11.11 35.06
C LEU A 56 11.76 -10.14 35.80
N GLU A 57 12.10 -10.45 37.04
CA GLU A 57 13.02 -9.64 37.86
C GLU A 57 14.42 -9.56 37.22
N ALA A 58 14.93 -10.65 36.67
CA ALA A 58 16.22 -10.67 35.96
C ALA A 58 16.23 -9.73 34.74
N TRP A 59 15.17 -9.72 33.95
CA TRP A 59 15.06 -8.80 32.82
C TRP A 59 14.86 -7.35 33.26
N MET A 60 14.08 -7.09 34.29
CA MET A 60 13.88 -5.74 34.84
C MET A 60 15.17 -5.15 35.44
N ALA A 61 16.04 -5.99 35.99
CA ALA A 61 17.32 -5.55 36.55
C ALA A 61 18.30 -4.99 35.52
N ILE A 62 18.11 -5.33 34.23
CA ILE A 62 18.93 -4.82 33.13
C ILE A 62 18.14 -3.84 32.23
N ASP A 63 17.03 -3.28 32.73
CA ASP A 63 16.23 -2.30 31.97
C ASP A 63 17.11 -1.16 31.44
N PRO A 64 17.14 -0.90 30.12
CA PRO A 64 17.99 0.13 29.54
C PRO A 64 17.62 1.55 30.00
N LEU A 65 16.41 1.80 30.43
CA LEU A 65 16.03 3.10 31.03
C LEU A 65 16.77 3.39 32.35
N ILE A 66 17.21 2.34 33.04
CA ILE A 66 18.01 2.41 34.28
C ILE A 66 19.51 2.32 33.94
N THR A 67 19.90 1.22 33.31
CA THR A 67 21.34 0.89 33.14
C THR A 67 22.03 1.85 32.18
N TYR A 68 21.34 2.33 31.12
CA TYR A 68 21.89 3.29 30.18
C TYR A 68 21.98 4.70 30.78
N ARG A 69 20.96 5.12 31.57
CA ARG A 69 21.01 6.36 32.38
C ARG A 69 22.24 6.37 33.28
N GLU A 70 22.43 5.31 34.07
CA GLU A 70 23.59 5.15 34.95
C GLU A 70 24.92 5.20 34.20
N ALA A 71 24.99 4.54 33.02
CA ALA A 71 26.19 4.56 32.18
C ALA A 71 26.52 5.95 31.65
N LEU A 72 25.53 6.74 31.23
CA LEU A 72 25.70 8.10 30.74
C LEU A 72 26.15 9.06 31.84
N VAL A 73 25.57 8.97 33.05
CA VAL A 73 26.01 9.77 34.21
C VAL A 73 27.44 9.42 34.59
N LYS A 74 27.76 8.13 34.66
CA LYS A 74 29.13 7.66 34.96
C LYS A 74 30.16 8.10 33.94
N ALA A 75 29.75 8.26 32.66
CA ALA A 75 30.61 8.73 31.60
C ALA A 75 30.69 10.27 31.50
N ASP A 76 30.05 11.01 32.42
CA ASP A 76 29.92 12.47 32.39
C ASP A 76 29.31 13.01 31.06
N ALA A 77 28.47 12.17 30.44
CA ALA A 77 27.79 12.50 29.18
C ALA A 77 26.44 13.20 29.40
N ALA A 78 25.82 13.01 30.57
CA ALA A 78 24.63 13.68 31.02
C ALA A 78 24.56 13.67 32.55
N SER A 79 23.85 14.63 33.16
CA SER A 79 23.60 14.71 34.59
C SER A 79 22.24 14.07 34.99
N GLU A 80 22.10 13.74 36.26
CA GLU A 80 20.82 13.28 36.82
C GLU A 80 19.72 14.33 36.64
N ASP A 81 20.02 15.63 36.84
CA ASP A 81 19.08 16.74 36.68
C ASP A 81 18.55 16.88 35.25
N GLU A 82 19.40 16.60 34.26
CA GLU A 82 18.97 16.58 32.84
C GLU A 82 17.97 15.45 32.59
N PHE A 83 18.23 14.25 33.13
CA PHE A 83 17.30 13.12 33.00
C PHE A 83 15.97 13.38 33.73
N ASP A 84 16.01 13.96 34.91
CA ASP A 84 14.80 14.32 35.66
C ASP A 84 13.98 15.39 34.91
N THR A 85 14.64 16.36 34.30
CA THR A 85 14.01 17.37 33.44
C THR A 85 13.34 16.72 32.21
N ILE A 86 14.01 15.77 31.54
CA ILE A 86 13.43 15.03 30.42
C ILE A 86 12.20 14.25 30.88
N LEU A 87 12.28 13.54 31.99
CA LEU A 87 11.20 12.74 32.55
C LEU A 87 9.97 13.60 32.88
N ASP A 88 10.18 14.74 33.50
CA ASP A 88 9.10 15.66 33.86
C ASP A 88 8.46 16.30 32.61
N ASN A 89 9.25 16.67 31.61
CA ASN A 89 8.74 17.14 30.33
C ASN A 89 7.86 16.09 29.64
N VAL A 90 8.28 14.82 29.62
CA VAL A 90 7.50 13.72 29.06
C VAL A 90 6.21 13.50 29.84
N LYS A 91 6.25 13.46 31.17
CA LYS A 91 5.05 13.37 32.02
C LYS A 91 4.05 14.50 31.76
N ASN A 92 4.55 15.73 31.68
CA ASN A 92 3.71 16.89 31.40
C ASN A 92 3.08 16.82 30.01
N LEU A 93 3.85 16.40 29.00
CA LEU A 93 3.35 16.19 27.63
C LEU A 93 2.24 15.15 27.59
N ILE A 94 2.47 13.98 28.17
CA ILE A 94 1.47 12.90 28.24
C ILE A 94 0.21 13.36 28.97
N THR A 95 0.37 14.04 30.11
CA THR A 95 -0.76 14.58 30.88
C THR A 95 -1.58 15.56 30.04
N ARG A 96 -0.91 16.42 29.27
CA ARG A 96 -1.58 17.35 28.35
C ARG A 96 -2.32 16.61 27.26
N ILE A 97 -1.70 15.62 26.62
CA ILE A 97 -2.33 14.81 25.57
C ILE A 97 -3.57 14.08 26.12
N CYS A 98 -3.48 13.46 27.30
CA CYS A 98 -4.61 12.81 27.95
C CYS A 98 -5.77 13.79 28.19
N LYS A 99 -5.49 15.02 28.65
CA LYS A 99 -6.53 16.05 28.84
C LYS A 99 -7.18 16.44 27.51
N LEU A 100 -6.42 16.63 26.45
CA LEU A 100 -6.93 16.97 25.12
C LEU A 100 -7.77 15.83 24.53
N SER A 101 -7.39 14.57 24.77
CA SER A 101 -8.10 13.40 24.23
C SER A 101 -9.47 13.14 24.86
N ILE A 102 -9.73 13.67 26.05
CA ILE A 102 -11.02 13.56 26.76
C ILE A 102 -11.85 14.85 26.70
N ASP A 103 -11.32 15.92 26.16
CA ASP A 103 -12.00 17.20 25.98
C ASP A 103 -12.97 17.08 24.79
N GLU A 104 -14.28 17.19 25.06
CA GLU A 104 -15.31 17.01 24.03
C GLU A 104 -15.36 18.15 23.00
N GLU A 105 -14.78 19.30 23.28
CA GLU A 105 -14.65 20.40 22.29
C GLU A 105 -13.49 20.14 21.31
N ILE A 106 -12.42 19.49 21.78
CA ILE A 106 -11.22 19.22 20.99
C ILE A 106 -11.30 17.81 20.34
N SER A 107 -11.76 16.85 21.10
CA SER A 107 -11.88 15.44 20.70
C SER A 107 -13.31 14.92 20.92
N PRO A 108 -14.29 15.42 20.15
CA PRO A 108 -15.68 15.03 20.33
C PRO A 108 -15.87 13.55 20.11
N ARG A 109 -16.72 12.92 20.90
CA ARG A 109 -17.11 11.51 20.68
C ARG A 109 -17.83 11.37 19.36
N MET A 110 -17.47 10.33 18.63
CA MET A 110 -18.15 9.99 17.37
C MET A 110 -19.63 9.72 17.63
N ASP A 111 -20.48 10.42 16.93
CA ASP A 111 -21.94 10.24 16.94
C ASP A 111 -22.45 10.11 15.50
N LEU A 112 -22.69 8.87 15.07
CA LEU A 112 -23.13 8.56 13.71
C LEU A 112 -24.54 9.09 13.39
N ASN A 113 -25.35 9.46 14.41
CA ASN A 113 -26.65 10.10 14.15
C ASN A 113 -26.47 11.58 13.78
N LYS A 114 -25.44 12.23 14.30
CA LYS A 114 -25.08 13.63 13.97
C LYS A 114 -24.20 13.74 12.74
N ASN A 115 -23.24 12.82 12.59
CA ASN A 115 -22.37 12.74 11.42
C ASN A 115 -22.34 11.30 10.86
N PRO A 116 -23.25 10.96 9.92
CA PRO A 116 -23.27 9.63 9.31
C PRO A 116 -21.97 9.28 8.56
N ASN A 117 -21.19 10.27 8.14
CA ASN A 117 -19.95 10.10 7.40
C ASN A 117 -18.70 9.99 8.29
N ALA A 118 -18.84 10.08 9.62
CA ALA A 118 -17.68 10.13 10.53
C ALA A 118 -16.69 8.97 10.36
N ILE A 119 -17.18 7.77 10.02
CA ILE A 119 -16.31 6.62 9.75
C ILE A 119 -15.50 6.88 8.47
N GLY A 120 -16.14 7.36 7.40
CA GLY A 120 -15.47 7.70 6.15
C GLY A 120 -14.42 8.80 6.34
N ASP A 121 -14.78 9.85 7.08
CA ASP A 121 -13.88 10.98 7.38
C ASP A 121 -12.64 10.54 8.19
N LEU A 122 -12.80 9.53 9.06
CA LEU A 122 -11.67 8.95 9.81
C LEU A 122 -10.80 8.01 8.98
N MET A 123 -11.44 7.22 8.09
CA MET A 123 -10.76 6.12 7.38
C MET A 123 -10.07 6.56 6.09
N PHE A 124 -10.55 7.65 5.45
CA PHE A 124 -10.05 8.10 4.15
C PHE A 124 -9.54 9.54 4.21
N SER A 125 -8.39 9.79 3.61
CA SER A 125 -7.87 11.15 3.45
C SER A 125 -8.56 11.89 2.32
N ASN A 126 -8.98 11.17 1.29
CA ASN A 126 -9.43 11.71 0.01
C ASN A 126 -8.43 12.69 -0.64
N GLU A 127 -7.16 12.65 -0.20
CA GLU A 127 -6.10 13.47 -0.78
C GLU A 127 -5.71 12.97 -2.17
N ARG A 128 -5.25 13.92 -2.98
CA ARG A 128 -4.86 13.68 -4.37
C ARG A 128 -3.46 14.22 -4.58
N ILE A 129 -2.54 13.34 -4.99
CA ILE A 129 -1.14 13.67 -5.22
C ILE A 129 -0.72 13.14 -6.58
N GLU A 130 -0.33 14.03 -7.47
CA GLU A 130 0.08 13.64 -8.82
C GLU A 130 1.37 12.80 -8.79
N LYS A 131 2.37 13.23 -8.04
CA LYS A 131 3.64 12.52 -7.85
C LYS A 131 4.06 12.56 -6.39
N MET A 132 4.59 11.45 -5.89
CA MET A 132 5.01 11.32 -4.49
C MET A 132 6.41 11.87 -4.24
N ASP A 133 7.19 12.17 -5.29
CA ASP A 133 8.58 12.62 -5.24
C ASP A 133 8.85 13.53 -6.45
N ASP A 134 9.80 14.46 -6.33
CA ASP A 134 10.16 15.41 -7.39
C ASP A 134 11.27 14.94 -8.34
N ARG A 135 11.80 13.74 -8.13
CA ARG A 135 12.81 13.13 -9.04
C ARG A 135 12.23 12.99 -10.45
N GLU A 136 13.13 12.91 -11.43
CA GLU A 136 12.74 12.50 -12.78
C GLU A 136 12.33 11.04 -12.82
N CYS A 137 11.38 10.73 -13.70
CA CYS A 137 10.92 9.35 -13.88
C CYS A 137 11.99 8.54 -14.63
N ASP A 138 12.44 7.45 -14.00
CA ASP A 138 13.34 6.50 -14.64
C ASP A 138 12.55 5.62 -15.60
N VAL A 139 12.68 5.90 -16.89
CA VAL A 139 12.04 5.20 -18.01
C VAL A 139 13.06 4.90 -19.09
N LEU A 140 12.90 3.77 -19.79
CA LEU A 140 13.89 3.27 -20.77
C LEU A 140 13.73 3.90 -22.15
N ILE A 141 12.52 4.27 -22.53
CA ILE A 141 12.17 4.86 -23.83
C ILE A 141 11.11 5.94 -23.68
N PRO A 142 10.99 6.90 -24.60
CA PRO A 142 9.85 7.81 -24.68
C PRO A 142 8.53 7.04 -24.83
N LYS A 143 7.45 7.58 -24.26
CA LYS A 143 6.13 6.91 -24.23
C LYS A 143 5.60 6.57 -25.64
N ASP A 144 5.78 7.45 -26.59
CA ASP A 144 5.32 7.30 -27.98
C ASP A 144 6.14 6.27 -28.78
N GLU A 145 7.33 5.92 -28.32
CA GLU A 145 8.15 4.84 -28.88
C GLU A 145 7.74 3.45 -28.36
N ASN A 146 6.91 3.37 -27.32
CA ASN A 146 6.47 2.08 -26.78
C ASN A 146 5.60 1.33 -27.81
N PRO A 147 5.94 0.07 -28.17
CA PRO A 147 5.23 -0.68 -29.22
C PRO A 147 3.74 -0.87 -28.95
N ARG A 148 3.35 -1.07 -27.68
CA ARG A 148 1.94 -1.23 -27.32
C ARG A 148 1.18 0.10 -27.39
N VAL A 149 1.80 1.20 -27.00
CA VAL A 149 1.21 2.54 -27.19
C VAL A 149 0.92 2.79 -28.65
N GLN A 150 1.88 2.50 -29.54
CA GLN A 150 1.70 2.61 -30.99
C GLN A 150 0.59 1.69 -31.52
N GLN A 151 0.49 0.46 -31.00
CA GLN A 151 -0.59 -0.45 -31.36
C GLN A 151 -1.95 0.08 -30.91
N ILE A 152 -2.07 0.52 -29.67
CA ILE A 152 -3.31 1.03 -29.06
C ILE A 152 -3.77 2.33 -29.75
N SER A 153 -2.84 3.20 -30.15
CA SER A 153 -3.16 4.47 -30.83
C SER A 153 -3.94 4.30 -32.13
N ARG A 154 -3.79 3.12 -32.78
CA ARG A 154 -4.47 2.74 -34.02
C ARG A 154 -5.83 2.10 -33.81
N LYS A 155 -6.18 1.74 -32.57
CA LYS A 155 -7.45 1.08 -32.24
C LYS A 155 -8.62 2.06 -32.27
N VAL A 156 -9.78 1.55 -32.67
CA VAL A 156 -11.05 2.27 -32.62
C VAL A 156 -11.54 2.29 -31.17
N ARG A 157 -11.96 3.45 -30.69
CA ARG A 157 -12.31 3.67 -29.28
C ARG A 157 -13.77 3.32 -28.92
N THR A 158 -14.55 2.82 -29.88
CA THR A 158 -15.93 2.34 -29.73
C THR A 158 -16.03 0.90 -30.20
N ALA A 159 -17.00 0.15 -29.65
CA ALA A 159 -17.25 -1.25 -30.06
C ALA A 159 -18.05 -1.39 -31.34
N PHE A 160 -18.73 -0.32 -31.75
CA PHE A 160 -19.62 -0.29 -32.94
C PHE A 160 -19.29 0.85 -33.87
N GLU A 161 -19.44 0.62 -35.17
CA GLU A 161 -19.39 1.62 -36.24
C GLU A 161 -20.60 1.44 -37.15
N ASN A 162 -21.41 2.49 -37.32
CA ASN A 162 -22.65 2.43 -38.08
C ASN A 162 -23.60 1.27 -37.64
N GLY A 163 -23.72 1.01 -36.38
CA GLY A 163 -24.55 -0.06 -35.80
C GLY A 163 -23.99 -1.48 -35.98
N LYS A 164 -22.79 -1.64 -36.55
CA LYS A 164 -22.15 -2.94 -36.74
C LYS A 164 -21.00 -3.11 -35.74
N PRO A 165 -20.83 -4.30 -35.12
CA PRO A 165 -19.74 -4.57 -34.18
C PRO A 165 -18.40 -4.56 -34.93
N ILE A 166 -17.42 -3.92 -34.33
CA ILE A 166 -16.03 -3.89 -34.80
C ILE A 166 -15.29 -5.13 -34.30
N SER A 167 -14.40 -5.68 -35.11
CA SER A 167 -13.57 -6.82 -34.70
C SER A 167 -12.78 -6.53 -33.43
N LYS A 168 -12.77 -7.46 -32.48
CA LYS A 168 -12.04 -7.37 -31.21
C LYS A 168 -10.57 -6.95 -31.37
N ALA A 169 -9.90 -7.39 -32.43
CA ALA A 169 -8.50 -7.04 -32.71
C ALA A 169 -8.29 -5.53 -33.03
N LYS A 170 -9.33 -4.85 -33.52
CA LYS A 170 -9.28 -3.44 -33.92
C LYS A 170 -9.84 -2.49 -32.86
N VAL A 171 -10.50 -3.02 -31.84
CA VAL A 171 -11.17 -2.25 -30.80
C VAL A 171 -10.25 -2.00 -29.62
N PHE A 172 -10.32 -0.81 -29.04
CA PHE A 172 -9.74 -0.49 -27.75
C PHE A 172 -10.51 -1.25 -26.66
N GLN A 173 -9.81 -2.03 -25.88
CA GLN A 173 -10.38 -2.98 -24.92
C GLN A 173 -10.26 -2.47 -23.47
N LEU A 174 -11.00 -3.07 -22.54
CA LEU A 174 -10.93 -2.76 -21.13
C LEU A 174 -9.48 -2.84 -20.61
N ARG A 175 -8.74 -3.91 -20.95
CA ARG A 175 -7.32 -4.05 -20.58
C ARG A 175 -6.42 -2.94 -21.14
N ASP A 176 -6.77 -2.36 -22.29
CA ASP A 176 -6.01 -1.25 -22.87
C ASP A 176 -6.23 0.03 -22.05
N GLY A 177 -7.44 0.21 -21.48
CA GLY A 177 -7.73 1.33 -20.59
C GLY A 177 -6.93 1.29 -19.30
N LEU A 178 -6.87 0.12 -18.67
CA LEU A 178 -6.01 -0.10 -17.48
C LEU A 178 -4.53 0.15 -17.80
N PHE A 179 -4.05 -0.40 -18.93
CA PHE A 179 -2.67 -0.22 -19.36
C PHE A 179 -2.32 1.25 -19.60
N GLU A 180 -3.15 2.01 -20.33
CA GLU A 180 -2.90 3.43 -20.59
C GLU A 180 -2.75 4.22 -19.30
N SER A 181 -3.67 4.05 -18.35
CA SER A 181 -3.64 4.76 -17.06
C SER A 181 -2.39 4.43 -16.24
N ILE A 182 -2.05 3.14 -16.14
CA ILE A 182 -0.89 2.70 -15.39
C ILE A 182 0.41 3.18 -16.04
N LEU A 183 0.53 3.05 -17.36
CA LEU A 183 1.71 3.52 -18.10
C LEU A 183 1.88 5.03 -17.94
N ASP A 184 0.80 5.81 -18.10
CA ASP A 184 0.83 7.26 -17.98
C ASP A 184 1.36 7.69 -16.61
N LYS A 185 0.94 6.98 -15.56
CA LYS A 185 1.40 7.24 -14.20
C LYS A 185 2.89 6.94 -14.01
N PHE A 186 3.43 5.93 -14.68
CA PHE A 186 4.88 5.64 -14.65
C PHE A 186 5.73 6.78 -15.24
N TYR A 187 5.18 7.57 -16.17
CA TYR A 187 5.85 8.73 -16.76
C TYR A 187 5.66 10.03 -15.96
N THR A 188 4.83 10.03 -14.93
CA THR A 188 4.54 11.22 -14.11
C THR A 188 4.94 11.08 -12.64
N ASP A 189 4.94 9.86 -12.08
CA ASP A 189 5.32 9.59 -10.69
C ASP A 189 6.56 8.69 -10.63
N PRO A 190 7.74 9.22 -10.25
CA PRO A 190 8.97 8.45 -10.21
C PRO A 190 8.98 7.36 -9.15
N THR A 191 8.07 7.41 -8.18
CA THR A 191 7.97 6.41 -7.11
C THR A 191 7.12 5.22 -7.49
N LEU A 192 6.32 5.31 -8.57
CA LEU A 192 5.43 4.22 -8.93
C LEU A 192 6.22 2.96 -9.25
N ILE A 193 5.86 1.87 -8.55
CA ILE A 193 6.30 0.51 -8.87
C ILE A 193 5.09 -0.37 -9.17
N ALA A 194 5.28 -1.40 -9.99
CA ALA A 194 4.26 -2.43 -10.20
C ALA A 194 4.88 -3.82 -10.15
N TYR A 195 4.18 -4.75 -9.55
CA TYR A 195 4.61 -6.15 -9.48
C TYR A 195 3.48 -7.10 -9.08
N GLY A 196 3.73 -8.38 -9.29
CA GLY A 196 2.90 -9.51 -8.98
C GLY A 196 3.47 -10.75 -9.65
N GLU A 197 2.72 -11.83 -9.65
CA GLU A 197 3.14 -13.08 -10.28
C GLU A 197 3.16 -12.93 -11.81
N ASP A 198 4.27 -13.28 -12.45
CA ASP A 198 4.48 -13.25 -13.90
C ASP A 198 4.13 -11.89 -14.56
N ASN A 199 4.22 -10.79 -13.82
CA ASN A 199 3.82 -9.48 -14.32
C ASN A 199 4.77 -8.97 -15.39
N ARG A 200 6.09 -9.04 -15.17
CA ARG A 200 7.08 -8.53 -16.09
C ARG A 200 7.18 -9.36 -17.36
N ASP A 201 7.27 -10.69 -17.23
CA ASP A 201 7.56 -11.57 -18.36
C ASP A 201 6.33 -11.84 -19.22
N TRP A 202 5.15 -11.95 -18.61
CA TRP A 202 3.90 -12.26 -19.30
C TRP A 202 2.96 -11.08 -19.43
N GLY A 203 3.17 -10.04 -18.63
CA GLY A 203 2.26 -8.90 -18.53
C GLY A 203 1.11 -9.16 -17.56
N GLY A 204 1.31 -10.05 -16.58
CA GLY A 204 0.29 -10.56 -15.68
C GLY A 204 -0.61 -11.61 -16.34
N ALA A 205 -1.47 -12.26 -15.54
CA ALA A 205 -2.32 -13.36 -15.99
C ALA A 205 -3.21 -13.01 -17.19
N PHE A 206 -3.61 -11.76 -17.32
CA PHE A 206 -4.56 -11.28 -18.34
C PHE A 206 -3.96 -10.22 -19.26
N ALA A 207 -2.64 -10.12 -19.31
CA ALA A 207 -1.88 -9.26 -20.21
C ALA A 207 -2.21 -7.75 -20.08
N VAL A 208 -2.65 -7.29 -18.92
CA VAL A 208 -2.85 -5.87 -18.65
C VAL A 208 -1.52 -5.13 -18.71
N TYR A 209 -0.46 -5.70 -18.13
CA TYR A 209 0.87 -5.12 -18.07
C TYR A 209 1.76 -5.39 -19.31
N ARG A 210 1.28 -6.17 -20.29
CA ARG A 210 2.07 -6.43 -21.49
C ARG A 210 2.43 -5.11 -22.16
N GLY A 211 3.71 -4.89 -22.43
CA GLY A 211 4.22 -3.65 -23.02
C GLY A 211 4.83 -2.68 -21.99
N LEU A 212 4.71 -2.93 -20.68
CA LEU A 212 5.40 -2.13 -19.66
C LEU A 212 6.90 -2.41 -19.63
N THR A 213 7.31 -3.64 -19.91
CA THR A 213 8.71 -4.11 -19.85
C THR A 213 9.63 -3.30 -20.76
N GLU A 214 9.13 -2.87 -21.91
CA GLU A 214 9.88 -2.08 -22.89
C GLU A 214 10.18 -0.65 -22.39
N SER A 215 9.30 -0.12 -21.54
CA SER A 215 9.42 1.25 -21.03
C SER A 215 10.05 1.34 -19.65
N LEU A 216 10.10 0.25 -18.88
CA LEU A 216 10.40 0.33 -17.46
C LEU A 216 11.62 -0.51 -17.06
N PRO A 217 12.53 0.05 -16.26
CA PRO A 217 13.62 -0.70 -15.65
C PRO A 217 13.10 -1.72 -14.63
N TYR A 218 13.93 -2.72 -14.31
CA TYR A 218 13.53 -3.84 -13.45
C TYR A 218 13.05 -3.40 -12.07
N HIS A 219 13.69 -2.41 -11.46
CA HIS A 219 13.33 -1.95 -10.11
C HIS A 219 11.99 -1.20 -10.03
N ARG A 220 11.42 -0.81 -11.17
CA ARG A 220 10.09 -0.20 -11.24
C ARG A 220 9.00 -1.19 -11.65
N PHE A 221 9.37 -2.25 -12.38
CA PHE A 221 8.43 -3.28 -12.83
C PHE A 221 9.09 -4.65 -12.82
N PHE A 222 8.63 -5.56 -11.95
CA PHE A 222 9.27 -6.85 -11.71
C PHE A 222 8.26 -7.96 -11.37
N ASN A 223 8.73 -9.21 -11.37
CA ASN A 223 7.94 -10.36 -10.92
C ASN A 223 8.09 -10.54 -9.41
N ALA A 224 6.99 -10.93 -8.76
CA ALA A 224 7.01 -11.50 -7.42
C ALA A 224 7.00 -13.03 -7.48
N PRO A 225 7.58 -13.73 -6.51
CA PRO A 225 7.30 -15.14 -6.31
C PRO A 225 5.83 -15.35 -5.91
N ILE A 226 5.33 -16.57 -5.99
CA ILE A 226 3.97 -16.94 -5.53
C ILE A 226 3.92 -16.80 -4.00
N SER A 227 3.44 -15.65 -3.54
CA SER A 227 3.42 -15.27 -2.13
C SER A 227 2.50 -14.07 -1.91
N GLU A 228 1.20 -14.29 -1.98
CA GLU A 228 0.19 -13.24 -2.01
C GLU A 228 0.27 -12.31 -0.78
N ALA A 229 0.51 -12.88 0.42
CA ALA A 229 0.74 -12.10 1.63
C ALA A 229 1.94 -11.15 1.48
N ALA A 230 3.07 -11.65 0.97
CA ALA A 230 4.28 -10.84 0.77
C ALA A 230 4.10 -9.78 -0.32
N ILE A 231 3.32 -10.06 -1.38
CA ILE A 231 2.99 -9.08 -2.42
C ILE A 231 2.28 -7.88 -1.81
N VAL A 232 1.24 -8.11 -1.01
CA VAL A 232 0.49 -7.01 -0.39
C VAL A 232 1.29 -6.34 0.74
N ALA A 233 1.93 -7.12 1.63
CA ALA A 233 2.71 -6.58 2.74
C ALA A 233 3.85 -5.67 2.28
N SER A 234 4.56 -6.06 1.22
CA SER A 234 5.66 -5.23 0.67
C SER A 234 5.14 -3.96 0.00
N ALA A 235 3.95 -3.97 -0.61
CA ALA A 235 3.32 -2.76 -1.13
C ALA A 235 2.94 -1.80 0.01
N VAL A 236 2.39 -2.32 1.11
CA VAL A 236 2.12 -1.54 2.32
C VAL A 236 3.42 -0.92 2.85
N GLY A 237 4.47 -1.75 3.05
CA GLY A 237 5.77 -1.26 3.52
C GLY A 237 6.37 -0.19 2.61
N TYR A 238 6.25 -0.35 1.29
CA TYR A 238 6.72 0.63 0.31
C TYR A 238 5.94 1.95 0.40
N ALA A 239 4.62 1.88 0.56
CA ALA A 239 3.77 3.05 0.76
C ALA A 239 4.10 3.79 2.06
N LEU A 240 4.38 3.07 3.15
CA LEU A 240 4.84 3.66 4.42
C LEU A 240 6.18 4.40 4.28
N CYS A 241 7.00 4.04 3.30
CA CYS A 241 8.22 4.75 2.94
C CYS A 241 8.00 5.90 1.94
N GLY A 242 6.77 6.24 1.61
CA GLY A 242 6.41 7.37 0.74
C GLY A 242 6.32 7.04 -0.75
N GLY A 243 6.32 5.77 -1.12
CA GLY A 243 6.16 5.33 -2.51
C GLY A 243 4.72 5.02 -2.90
N ARG A 244 4.45 4.92 -4.21
CA ARG A 244 3.18 4.47 -4.79
C ARG A 244 3.34 3.08 -5.40
N ALA A 245 2.38 2.20 -5.19
CA ALA A 245 2.45 0.85 -5.74
C ALA A 245 1.16 0.43 -6.46
N VAL A 246 1.32 -0.31 -7.56
CA VAL A 246 0.25 -1.08 -8.20
C VAL A 246 0.66 -2.55 -8.17
N VAL A 247 -0.03 -3.34 -7.37
CA VAL A 247 0.27 -4.76 -7.22
C VAL A 247 -0.87 -5.63 -7.70
N GLU A 248 -0.55 -6.81 -8.22
CA GLU A 248 -1.54 -7.75 -8.75
C GLU A 248 -1.58 -9.03 -7.95
N LEU A 249 -2.77 -9.41 -7.48
CA LEU A 249 -3.09 -10.79 -7.14
C LEU A 249 -3.78 -11.45 -8.33
N MET A 250 -3.23 -12.56 -8.78
CA MET A 250 -3.63 -13.18 -10.03
C MET A 250 -5.10 -13.59 -10.05
N TYR A 251 -5.62 -14.10 -8.91
CA TYR A 251 -7.02 -14.47 -8.72
C TYR A 251 -7.55 -14.07 -7.36
N CYS A 252 -8.81 -13.64 -7.34
CA CYS A 252 -9.52 -13.27 -6.11
C CYS A 252 -9.58 -14.42 -5.09
N ASP A 253 -9.61 -15.65 -5.57
CA ASP A 253 -9.59 -16.88 -4.77
C ASP A 253 -8.44 -16.93 -3.77
N PHE A 254 -7.31 -16.30 -4.10
CA PHE A 254 -6.10 -16.26 -3.27
C PHE A 254 -5.99 -15.00 -2.38
N LEU A 255 -6.97 -14.09 -2.44
CA LEU A 255 -7.02 -12.90 -1.57
C LEU A 255 -6.97 -13.27 -0.09
N GLY A 256 -7.55 -14.41 0.28
CA GLY A 256 -7.52 -14.92 1.65
C GLY A 256 -6.11 -15.23 2.18
N ARG A 257 -5.14 -15.50 1.31
CA ARG A 257 -3.72 -15.68 1.70
C ARG A 257 -3.06 -14.39 2.16
N ALA A 258 -3.57 -13.24 1.71
CA ALA A 258 -3.14 -11.91 2.10
C ALA A 258 -4.18 -11.23 3.01
N GLY A 259 -4.95 -12.01 3.78
CA GLY A 259 -6.08 -11.50 4.55
C GLY A 259 -5.69 -10.42 5.55
N ASP A 260 -4.68 -10.64 6.40
CA ASP A 260 -4.23 -9.63 7.35
C ASP A 260 -3.63 -8.41 6.64
N GLU A 261 -2.83 -8.64 5.62
CA GLU A 261 -2.19 -7.59 4.84
C GLU A 261 -3.21 -6.66 4.17
N VAL A 262 -4.34 -7.20 3.71
CA VAL A 262 -5.42 -6.42 3.09
C VAL A 262 -6.32 -5.79 4.15
N PHE A 263 -6.85 -6.59 5.10
CA PHE A 263 -7.94 -6.17 5.98
C PHE A 263 -7.46 -5.33 7.18
N ASN A 264 -6.20 -5.51 7.60
CA ASN A 264 -5.59 -4.77 8.69
C ASN A 264 -4.51 -3.81 8.21
N GLN A 265 -3.49 -4.29 7.50
CA GLN A 265 -2.35 -3.47 7.15
C GLN A 265 -2.73 -2.41 6.10
N LEU A 266 -3.18 -2.84 4.92
CA LEU A 266 -3.57 -1.93 3.85
C LEU A 266 -4.72 -1.00 4.27
N ALA A 267 -5.75 -1.55 4.92
CA ALA A 267 -6.98 -0.84 5.26
C ALA A 267 -6.83 0.14 6.44
N LYS A 268 -5.90 -0.06 7.39
CA LYS A 268 -5.95 0.61 8.70
C LYS A 268 -4.80 1.57 9.00
N TRP A 269 -3.64 1.43 8.38
CA TRP A 269 -2.47 2.27 8.72
C TRP A 269 -2.76 3.76 8.66
N GLN A 270 -3.51 4.21 7.66
CA GLN A 270 -3.85 5.63 7.53
C GLN A 270 -4.67 6.12 8.72
N SER A 271 -5.76 5.44 9.08
CA SER A 271 -6.61 5.83 10.21
C SER A 271 -5.90 5.66 11.56
N MET A 272 -5.13 4.58 11.75
CA MET A 272 -4.36 4.34 12.97
C MET A 272 -3.27 5.38 13.20
N SER A 273 -2.75 5.98 12.15
CA SER A 273 -1.78 7.08 12.23
C SER A 273 -2.42 8.47 12.31
N ALA A 274 -3.74 8.56 12.46
CA ALA A 274 -4.50 9.81 12.40
C ALA A 274 -4.24 10.61 11.10
N GLY A 275 -4.12 9.91 9.95
CA GLY A 275 -3.90 10.51 8.64
C GLY A 275 -2.46 10.95 8.33
N VAL A 276 -1.50 10.71 9.25
CA VAL A 276 -0.08 11.05 9.01
C VAL A 276 0.51 10.17 7.91
N LEU A 277 0.22 8.88 7.94
CA LEU A 277 0.69 7.94 6.93
C LEU A 277 -0.31 7.86 5.76
N LYS A 278 0.22 7.85 4.55
CA LYS A 278 -0.55 7.67 3.31
C LYS A 278 -0.39 6.24 2.81
N MET A 279 -1.42 5.76 2.12
CA MET A 279 -1.43 4.38 1.60
C MET A 279 -1.81 4.33 0.11
N PRO A 280 -1.00 4.96 -0.78
CA PRO A 280 -1.29 5.02 -2.22
C PRO A 280 -0.99 3.69 -2.91
N VAL A 281 -1.72 2.66 -2.55
CA VAL A 281 -1.61 1.31 -3.10
C VAL A 281 -2.87 0.98 -3.89
N VAL A 282 -2.70 0.57 -5.14
CA VAL A 282 -3.76 -0.04 -5.94
C VAL A 282 -3.50 -1.55 -6.02
N LEU A 283 -4.38 -2.32 -5.41
CA LEU A 283 -4.38 -3.77 -5.49
C LEU A 283 -5.32 -4.22 -6.60
N ARG A 284 -4.78 -4.74 -7.70
CA ARG A 284 -5.52 -5.31 -8.81
C ARG A 284 -5.81 -6.78 -8.55
N VAL A 285 -7.05 -7.20 -8.71
CA VAL A 285 -7.51 -8.56 -8.41
C VAL A 285 -8.45 -9.05 -9.49
N SER A 286 -8.13 -10.12 -10.19
CA SER A 286 -9.04 -10.70 -11.18
C SER A 286 -10.12 -11.55 -10.52
N VAL A 287 -11.34 -11.50 -11.05
CA VAL A 287 -12.50 -12.22 -10.51
C VAL A 287 -13.31 -12.93 -11.59
N GLY A 288 -14.04 -13.96 -11.19
CA GLY A 288 -15.13 -14.54 -11.98
C GLY A 288 -14.68 -15.18 -13.29
N SER A 289 -13.99 -16.29 -13.24
CA SER A 289 -13.60 -17.07 -14.40
C SER A 289 -14.38 -18.38 -14.54
N LYS A 290 -14.01 -19.19 -15.49
CA LYS A 290 -14.51 -20.53 -15.72
C LYS A 290 -13.41 -21.61 -15.61
N TYR A 291 -12.36 -21.32 -14.86
CA TYR A 291 -11.21 -22.20 -14.69
C TYR A 291 -11.29 -23.09 -13.44
N GLY A 292 -12.49 -23.51 -13.04
CA GLY A 292 -12.74 -24.35 -11.88
C GLY A 292 -13.03 -23.56 -10.60
N ALA A 293 -13.32 -24.27 -9.52
CA ALA A 293 -13.82 -23.69 -8.28
C ALA A 293 -12.86 -22.70 -7.61
N GLN A 294 -11.55 -22.94 -7.70
CA GLN A 294 -10.51 -22.12 -7.05
C GLN A 294 -9.95 -21.01 -7.95
N HIS A 295 -10.55 -20.71 -9.11
CA HIS A 295 -10.12 -19.67 -10.02
C HIS A 295 -11.33 -18.92 -10.61
N SER A 296 -12.45 -18.90 -9.91
CA SER A 296 -13.72 -18.36 -10.43
C SER A 296 -14.55 -17.60 -9.42
N GLN A 297 -14.04 -17.40 -8.21
CA GLN A 297 -14.75 -16.70 -7.14
C GLN A 297 -14.71 -15.18 -7.33
N ASP A 298 -15.64 -14.52 -6.67
CA ASP A 298 -15.72 -13.05 -6.58
C ASP A 298 -15.97 -12.67 -5.12
N TRP A 299 -14.96 -12.05 -4.49
CA TRP A 299 -15.02 -11.59 -3.09
C TRP A 299 -15.08 -10.07 -2.99
N SER A 300 -15.56 -9.39 -4.02
CA SER A 300 -15.69 -7.93 -4.01
C SER A 300 -16.55 -7.43 -2.84
N SER A 301 -17.63 -8.16 -2.52
CA SER A 301 -18.48 -7.86 -1.37
C SER A 301 -17.77 -7.96 -0.02
N LEU A 302 -16.78 -8.84 0.12
CA LEU A 302 -15.97 -8.93 1.33
C LEU A 302 -15.10 -7.67 1.50
N ALA A 303 -14.47 -7.21 0.42
CA ALA A 303 -13.64 -6.00 0.46
C ALA A 303 -14.46 -4.74 0.78
N THR A 304 -15.70 -4.63 0.27
CA THR A 304 -16.59 -3.50 0.57
C THR A 304 -17.08 -3.49 2.03
N HIS A 305 -16.98 -4.61 2.73
CA HIS A 305 -17.31 -4.70 4.15
C HIS A 305 -16.21 -4.14 5.06
N ILE A 306 -14.99 -3.97 4.56
CA ILE A 306 -13.82 -3.56 5.34
C ILE A 306 -13.64 -2.04 5.29
N PRO A 307 -13.85 -1.30 6.39
CA PRO A 307 -13.59 0.15 6.43
C PRO A 307 -12.11 0.44 6.14
N GLY A 308 -11.86 1.47 5.33
CA GLY A 308 -10.52 1.91 4.94
C GLY A 308 -10.08 1.41 3.56
N LEU A 309 -10.86 0.58 2.89
CA LEU A 309 -10.62 0.16 1.51
C LEU A 309 -11.62 0.85 0.56
N LYS A 310 -11.11 1.51 -0.47
CA LYS A 310 -11.91 1.91 -1.62
C LYS A 310 -11.96 0.74 -2.59
N VAL A 311 -13.15 0.42 -3.09
CA VAL A 311 -13.37 -0.72 -3.99
C VAL A 311 -13.91 -0.22 -5.31
N ILE A 312 -13.24 -0.57 -6.42
CA ILE A 312 -13.69 -0.29 -7.77
C ILE A 312 -13.84 -1.59 -8.57
N PHE A 313 -14.82 -1.62 -9.46
CA PHE A 313 -15.09 -2.76 -10.34
C PHE A 313 -15.46 -2.23 -11.74
N PRO A 314 -14.49 -1.87 -12.58
CA PRO A 314 -14.76 -1.31 -13.90
C PRO A 314 -15.50 -2.32 -14.78
N SER A 315 -16.57 -1.87 -15.41
CA SER A 315 -17.42 -2.70 -16.28
C SER A 315 -17.27 -2.36 -17.77
N THR A 316 -16.66 -1.23 -18.09
CA THR A 316 -16.40 -0.76 -19.46
C THR A 316 -14.95 -0.32 -19.64
N PRO A 317 -14.44 -0.21 -20.86
CA PRO A 317 -13.13 0.40 -21.11
C PRO A 317 -13.03 1.87 -20.66
N TYR A 318 -14.13 2.61 -20.71
CA TYR A 318 -14.22 3.98 -20.21
C TYR A 318 -14.02 3.99 -18.68
N ASP A 319 -14.78 3.16 -17.95
CA ASP A 319 -14.63 3.05 -16.50
C ASP A 319 -13.24 2.58 -16.12
N ALA A 320 -12.70 1.58 -16.82
CA ALA A 320 -11.39 1.03 -16.52
C ALA A 320 -10.27 2.07 -16.55
N LYS A 321 -10.27 2.92 -17.58
CA LYS A 321 -9.31 4.02 -17.69
C LYS A 321 -9.56 5.11 -16.66
N GLY A 322 -10.80 5.57 -16.52
CA GLY A 322 -11.16 6.69 -15.66
C GLY A 322 -11.02 6.37 -14.17
N LEU A 323 -11.48 5.19 -13.71
CA LEU A 323 -11.36 4.75 -12.32
C LEU A 323 -9.90 4.46 -11.95
N MET A 324 -9.12 3.85 -12.86
CA MET A 324 -7.69 3.62 -12.60
C MET A 324 -6.93 4.94 -12.49
N ASN A 325 -7.23 5.95 -13.31
CA ASN A 325 -6.66 7.28 -13.17
C ASN A 325 -6.98 7.90 -11.81
N SER A 326 -8.25 7.82 -11.37
CA SER A 326 -8.67 8.29 -10.05
C SER A 326 -7.94 7.57 -8.92
N ALA A 327 -7.82 6.25 -8.99
CA ALA A 327 -7.11 5.43 -8.01
C ALA A 327 -5.63 5.81 -7.91
N LEU A 328 -4.98 6.05 -9.06
CA LEU A 328 -3.56 6.42 -9.14
C LEU A 328 -3.28 7.88 -8.74
N MET A 329 -4.28 8.73 -8.69
CA MET A 329 -4.16 10.10 -8.16
C MET A 329 -4.40 10.18 -6.66
N GLY A 330 -5.18 9.24 -6.10
CA GLY A 330 -5.49 9.19 -4.67
C GLY A 330 -4.32 8.71 -3.81
N THR A 331 -4.43 8.97 -2.51
CA THR A 331 -3.50 8.46 -1.48
C THR A 331 -4.15 7.44 -0.55
N ASP A 332 -5.41 7.11 -0.77
CA ASP A 332 -6.12 6.05 -0.07
C ASP A 332 -5.96 4.71 -0.82
N PRO A 333 -5.99 3.57 -0.11
CA PRO A 333 -5.85 2.27 -0.75
C PRO A 333 -7.09 1.91 -1.58
N VAL A 334 -6.85 1.39 -2.78
CA VAL A 334 -7.91 0.98 -3.71
C VAL A 334 -7.74 -0.49 -4.08
N ILE A 335 -8.81 -1.28 -3.98
CA ILE A 335 -8.88 -2.60 -4.59
C ILE A 335 -9.66 -2.50 -5.89
N CYS A 336 -9.00 -2.84 -6.99
CA CYS A 336 -9.59 -2.88 -8.33
C CYS A 336 -9.91 -4.33 -8.69
N PHE A 337 -11.18 -4.72 -8.56
CA PHE A 337 -11.64 -6.02 -9.04
C PHE A 337 -11.90 -5.98 -10.54
N GLU A 338 -11.38 -6.96 -11.25
CA GLU A 338 -11.38 -7.01 -12.72
C GLU A 338 -12.01 -8.30 -13.21
N SER A 339 -13.17 -8.24 -13.84
CA SER A 339 -13.83 -9.43 -14.37
C SER A 339 -13.05 -10.01 -15.56
N GLN A 340 -12.64 -11.26 -15.43
CA GLN A 340 -11.90 -11.98 -16.49
C GLN A 340 -12.68 -12.14 -17.78
N ARG A 341 -14.01 -12.01 -17.72
CA ARG A 341 -14.90 -12.19 -18.87
C ARG A 341 -14.92 -10.98 -19.80
N ILE A 342 -14.52 -9.81 -19.31
CA ILE A 342 -14.67 -8.53 -20.04
C ILE A 342 -13.37 -7.82 -20.39
N TYR A 343 -12.20 -8.41 -20.13
CA TYR A 343 -10.93 -7.78 -20.53
C TYR A 343 -10.83 -7.42 -22.01
N ASP A 344 -11.51 -8.20 -22.88
CA ASP A 344 -11.48 -8.04 -24.34
C ASP A 344 -12.68 -7.29 -24.92
N ILE A 345 -13.56 -6.73 -24.08
CA ILE A 345 -14.68 -5.93 -24.60
C ILE A 345 -14.23 -4.54 -25.02
N GLY A 346 -14.89 -4.01 -26.06
CA GLY A 346 -14.80 -2.60 -26.45
C GLY A 346 -15.86 -1.75 -25.75
N GLU A 347 -15.75 -0.42 -25.89
CA GLU A 347 -16.70 0.53 -25.31
C GLU A 347 -18.04 0.50 -26.07
N MET A 348 -19.13 0.25 -25.34
CA MET A 348 -20.47 0.13 -25.91
C MET A 348 -21.45 1.17 -25.37
N PHE A 349 -21.16 1.79 -24.25
CA PHE A 349 -22.12 2.59 -23.51
C PHE A 349 -21.81 4.08 -23.51
N HIS A 350 -20.52 4.45 -23.47
CA HIS A 350 -20.13 5.86 -23.47
C HIS A 350 -20.17 6.44 -24.88
N GLU A 351 -20.96 7.50 -25.06
CA GLU A 351 -21.07 8.21 -26.34
C GLU A 351 -19.72 8.79 -26.77
N GLY A 352 -19.32 8.54 -28.00
CA GLY A 352 -18.00 8.92 -28.52
C GLY A 352 -16.87 7.95 -28.19
N GLY A 353 -17.13 6.92 -27.34
CA GLY A 353 -16.15 5.91 -26.94
C GLY A 353 -15.16 6.41 -25.89
N VAL A 354 -14.03 5.72 -25.76
CA VAL A 354 -13.01 6.05 -24.74
C VAL A 354 -12.15 7.24 -25.19
N PRO A 355 -12.11 8.36 -24.43
CA PRO A 355 -11.26 9.51 -24.79
C PRO A 355 -9.77 9.15 -24.84
N LYS A 356 -9.03 9.76 -25.79
CA LYS A 356 -7.57 9.58 -25.89
C LYS A 356 -6.80 10.31 -24.78
N GLY A 357 -7.30 11.47 -24.35
CA GLY A 357 -6.69 12.27 -23.29
C GLY A 357 -6.90 11.67 -21.89
N TYR A 358 -6.31 12.33 -20.91
CA TYR A 358 -6.53 12.04 -19.50
C TYR A 358 -7.95 12.45 -19.08
N TYR A 359 -8.60 11.62 -18.31
CA TYR A 359 -9.85 11.89 -17.61
C TYR A 359 -9.96 10.97 -16.41
N GLU A 360 -10.86 11.28 -15.51
CA GLU A 360 -11.14 10.51 -14.31
C GLU A 360 -12.63 10.18 -14.21
N VAL A 361 -12.93 9.04 -13.60
CA VAL A 361 -14.25 8.69 -13.10
C VAL A 361 -14.14 8.72 -11.58
N PRO A 362 -14.97 9.49 -10.86
CA PRO A 362 -14.94 9.57 -9.41
C PRO A 362 -15.17 8.21 -8.75
N ILE A 363 -14.46 7.97 -7.63
CA ILE A 363 -14.65 6.77 -6.83
C ILE A 363 -15.64 7.10 -5.69
N GLY A 364 -16.74 6.33 -5.59
CA GLY A 364 -17.75 6.50 -4.56
C GLY A 364 -19.00 7.26 -4.99
N GLU A 365 -19.15 7.51 -6.27
CA GLU A 365 -20.36 8.09 -6.87
C GLU A 365 -21.18 7.04 -7.62
#